data_6aa29b4038e80ed3d453f1ee8229d01a
#
_entry.id   6aa29b4038e80ed3d453f1ee8229d01a
#
_cell.length_a   1.000
_cell.length_b   1.000
_cell.length_c   1.000
_cell.angle_alpha   90.00
_cell.angle_beta   90.00
_cell.angle_gamma   90.00
#
_symmetry.space_group_name_H-M   'P 1'
#
loop_
_entity.id
_entity.type
_entity.pdbx_description
1 polymer ?
#
loop_
_entity_poly.entity_id
_entity_poly.type
_entity_poly.pdbx_seq_one_letter_code
_entity_poly.pdbx_strand_id
1 'polypeptide(L)'
;MEQKFTTLAQDALSDAVQSAAAAGNAQVDTLHLADALLRQEQGVVRALIAQTGADAQQIGAEIRNALVALPSSTGSTTTKPDASRQLLAALSQAEKEMHAMGDEYVSTEHMLIGIVASAPNAVADIFKKHNVSADALRKAVPTVRGGAKVTSPDAEGNYKALEKYSVDMTARAREGKLDPVSYTHLTLPTS
;
A
#
# COMPACT_ATOMS: atom_id res chain seq x y z
N MET A 1 -22.56 -4.25 9.26
CA MET A 1 -22.57 -3.27 8.20
C MET A 1 -21.48 -3.60 7.20
N GLU A 2 -21.84 -3.55 5.95
CA GLU A 2 -20.94 -3.96 4.89
C GLU A 2 -19.89 -2.90 4.62
N GLN A 3 -18.61 -3.31 4.59
CA GLN A 3 -17.53 -2.40 4.26
C GLN A 3 -17.46 -2.25 2.75
N LYS A 4 -17.25 -1.01 2.33
CA LYS A 4 -17.00 -0.75 0.92
C LYS A 4 -15.51 -0.56 0.72
N PHE A 5 -14.93 -1.34 -0.19
CA PHE A 5 -13.51 -1.23 -0.52
C PHE A 5 -13.36 -0.65 -1.92
N THR A 6 -12.31 0.13 -2.11
CA THR A 6 -11.96 0.55 -3.46
C THR A 6 -11.54 -0.67 -4.28
N THR A 7 -11.53 -0.49 -5.60
CA THR A 7 -11.11 -1.57 -6.49
C THR A 7 -9.68 -2.03 -6.19
N LEU A 8 -8.76 -1.08 -5.98
CA LEU A 8 -7.38 -1.43 -5.64
C LEU A 8 -7.28 -2.13 -4.29
N ALA A 9 -8.09 -1.74 -3.32
CA ALA A 9 -8.11 -2.42 -2.03
C ALA A 9 -8.60 -3.86 -2.17
N GLN A 10 -9.64 -4.07 -2.99
CA GLN A 10 -10.15 -5.41 -3.25
C GLN A 10 -9.10 -6.26 -3.95
N ASP A 11 -8.40 -5.67 -4.92
CA ASP A 11 -7.35 -6.38 -5.64
C ASP A 11 -6.23 -6.80 -4.69
N ALA A 12 -5.85 -5.93 -3.76
CA ALA A 12 -4.80 -6.26 -2.80
C ALA A 12 -5.23 -7.42 -1.90
N LEU A 13 -6.48 -7.42 -1.44
CA LEU A 13 -6.98 -8.53 -0.62
C LEU A 13 -6.98 -9.83 -1.40
N SER A 14 -7.44 -9.79 -2.64
CA SER A 14 -7.48 -10.97 -3.50
C SER A 14 -6.07 -11.51 -3.73
N ASP A 15 -5.13 -10.63 -4.03
CA ASP A 15 -3.73 -11.02 -4.22
C ASP A 15 -3.14 -11.63 -2.97
N ALA A 16 -3.47 -11.09 -1.81
CA ALA A 16 -2.98 -11.61 -0.54
C ALA A 16 -3.46 -13.04 -0.31
N VAL A 17 -4.74 -13.30 -0.60
CA VAL A 17 -5.30 -14.65 -0.47
C VAL A 17 -4.62 -15.62 -1.43
N GLN A 18 -4.46 -15.22 -2.68
CA GLN A 18 -3.83 -16.06 -3.68
C GLN A 18 -2.38 -16.34 -3.33
N SER A 19 -1.68 -15.34 -2.85
CA SER A 19 -0.28 -15.47 -2.47
C SER A 19 -0.12 -16.46 -1.30
N ALA A 20 -0.98 -16.36 -0.30
CA ALA A 20 -0.93 -17.28 0.84
C ALA A 20 -1.23 -18.71 0.39
N ALA A 21 -2.22 -18.88 -0.46
CA ALA A 21 -2.58 -20.21 -0.96
C ALA A 21 -1.45 -20.79 -1.79
N ALA A 22 -0.85 -20.01 -2.68
CA ALA A 22 0.23 -20.48 -3.53
C ALA A 22 1.46 -20.87 -2.73
N ALA A 23 1.71 -20.18 -1.62
CA ALA A 23 2.85 -20.47 -0.76
C ALA A 23 2.58 -21.59 0.24
N GLY A 24 1.37 -22.11 0.27
CA GLY A 24 1.01 -23.18 1.21
C GLY A 24 0.89 -22.68 2.64
N ASN A 25 0.65 -21.41 2.84
CA ASN A 25 0.45 -20.84 4.17
C ASN A 25 -0.98 -21.11 4.62
N ALA A 26 -1.16 -21.46 5.88
CA ALA A 26 -2.48 -21.77 6.42
C ALA A 26 -3.34 -20.52 6.59
N GLN A 27 -2.72 -19.37 6.72
CA GLN A 27 -3.44 -18.12 6.98
C GLN A 27 -2.97 -17.02 6.06
N VAL A 28 -3.89 -16.11 5.76
CA VAL A 28 -3.56 -14.84 5.12
C VAL A 28 -3.23 -13.87 6.23
N ASP A 29 -2.00 -13.40 6.25
CA ASP A 29 -1.51 -12.52 7.29
C ASP A 29 -1.35 -11.09 6.80
N THR A 30 -1.08 -10.16 7.72
CA THR A 30 -0.74 -8.79 7.35
C THR A 30 0.45 -8.75 6.40
N LEU A 31 1.37 -9.72 6.53
CA LEU A 31 2.52 -9.80 5.63
C LEU A 31 2.07 -9.97 4.17
N HIS A 32 1.10 -10.84 3.92
CA HIS A 32 0.60 -11.05 2.57
C HIS A 32 -0.08 -9.79 2.04
N LEU A 33 -0.86 -9.14 2.88
CA LEU A 33 -1.55 -7.92 2.43
C LEU A 33 -0.56 -6.80 2.17
N ALA A 34 0.40 -6.58 3.06
CA ALA A 34 1.40 -5.53 2.87
C ALA A 34 2.21 -5.77 1.60
N ASP A 35 2.59 -7.03 1.35
CA ASP A 35 3.32 -7.37 0.13
C ASP A 35 2.48 -7.06 -1.11
N ALA A 36 1.20 -7.42 -1.08
CA ALA A 36 0.31 -7.14 -2.20
C ALA A 36 0.17 -5.64 -2.44
N LEU A 37 0.02 -4.86 -1.36
CA LEU A 37 -0.07 -3.41 -1.47
C LEU A 37 1.18 -2.80 -2.09
N LEU A 38 2.35 -3.30 -1.69
CA LEU A 38 3.62 -2.78 -2.20
C LEU A 38 3.88 -3.17 -3.64
N ARG A 39 3.29 -4.25 -4.11
CA ARG A 39 3.46 -4.67 -5.50
C ARG A 39 2.56 -3.94 -6.47
N GLN A 40 1.54 -3.24 -5.99
CA GLN A 40 0.64 -2.51 -6.87
C GLN A 40 1.35 -1.29 -7.46
N GLU A 41 1.44 -1.26 -8.78
CA GLU A 41 2.08 -0.14 -9.44
C GLU A 41 1.19 1.10 -9.45
N GLN A 42 -0.12 0.88 -9.47
CA GLN A 42 -1.09 1.98 -9.51
C GLN A 42 -1.55 2.41 -8.15
N GLY A 43 -1.08 1.74 -7.10
CA GLY A 43 -1.46 2.10 -5.74
C GLY A 43 -0.64 3.26 -5.22
N VAL A 44 -1.06 3.79 -4.08
CA VAL A 44 -0.41 4.95 -3.48
C VAL A 44 0.49 4.57 -2.31
N VAL A 45 0.58 3.28 -1.99
CA VAL A 45 1.28 2.83 -0.79
C VAL A 45 2.77 3.17 -0.84
N ARG A 46 3.41 2.92 -1.98
CA ARG A 46 4.84 3.23 -2.09
C ARG A 46 5.11 4.73 -1.96
N ALA A 47 4.27 5.54 -2.57
CA ALA A 47 4.40 6.99 -2.45
C ALA A 47 4.19 7.45 -1.02
N LEU A 48 3.24 6.84 -0.33
CA LEU A 48 2.96 7.17 1.06
C LEU A 48 4.16 6.87 1.95
N ILE A 49 4.77 5.71 1.76
CA ILE A 49 5.97 5.34 2.51
C ILE A 49 7.13 6.29 2.18
N ALA A 50 7.33 6.57 0.91
CA ALA A 50 8.40 7.47 0.48
C ALA A 50 8.22 8.86 1.08
N GLN A 51 6.99 9.32 1.22
CA GLN A 51 6.72 10.63 1.80
C GLN A 51 7.17 10.72 3.25
N THR A 52 7.23 9.59 3.96
CA THR A 52 7.74 9.57 5.33
C THR A 52 9.26 9.58 5.40
N GLY A 53 9.95 9.50 4.27
CA GLY A 53 11.40 9.44 4.21
C GLY A 53 11.96 8.03 4.21
N ALA A 54 11.12 7.01 4.30
CA ALA A 54 11.58 5.62 4.33
C ALA A 54 11.70 5.06 2.91
N ASP A 55 12.44 3.97 2.81
CA ASP A 55 12.68 3.29 1.54
C ASP A 55 11.68 2.13 1.39
N ALA A 56 10.68 2.34 0.55
CA ALA A 56 9.63 1.33 0.34
C ALA A 56 10.20 0.03 -0.22
N GLN A 57 11.25 0.11 -1.02
CA GLN A 57 11.85 -1.08 -1.61
C GLN A 57 12.52 -1.94 -0.53
N GLN A 58 13.21 -1.31 0.40
CA GLN A 58 13.85 -2.02 1.49
C GLN A 58 12.83 -2.64 2.43
N ILE A 59 11.78 -1.90 2.75
CA ILE A 59 10.69 -2.43 3.57
C ILE A 59 10.06 -3.62 2.87
N GLY A 60 9.82 -3.52 1.57
CA GLY A 60 9.25 -4.62 0.79
C GLY A 60 10.12 -5.86 0.81
N ALA A 61 11.45 -5.69 0.74
CA ALA A 61 12.37 -6.82 0.80
C ALA A 61 12.28 -7.53 2.16
N GLU A 62 12.18 -6.76 3.24
CA GLU A 62 12.06 -7.37 4.57
C GLU A 62 10.73 -8.09 4.74
N ILE A 63 9.66 -7.55 4.17
CA ILE A 63 8.37 -8.22 4.20
C ILE A 63 8.44 -9.55 3.44
N ARG A 64 9.07 -9.56 2.26
CA ARG A 64 9.22 -10.79 1.49
C ARG A 64 10.07 -11.82 2.23
N ASN A 65 11.12 -11.37 2.91
CA ASN A 65 11.92 -12.28 3.72
C ASN A 65 11.09 -12.90 4.85
N ALA A 66 10.25 -12.11 5.49
CA ALA A 66 9.38 -12.62 6.54
C ALA A 66 8.35 -13.61 5.98
N LEU A 67 7.86 -13.35 4.76
CA LEU A 67 6.91 -14.25 4.12
C LEU A 67 7.55 -15.62 3.86
N VAL A 68 8.78 -15.64 3.37
CA VAL A 68 9.48 -16.88 3.10
C VAL A 68 9.67 -17.69 4.38
N ALA A 69 9.80 -17.03 5.51
CA ALA A 69 10.00 -17.69 6.78
C ALA A 69 8.71 -18.24 7.41
N LEU A 70 7.56 -17.94 6.84
CA LEU A 70 6.30 -18.45 7.38
C LEU A 70 6.21 -19.96 7.16
N PRO A 71 5.58 -20.70 8.09
CA PRO A 71 5.36 -22.13 7.89
C PRO A 71 4.52 -22.37 6.66
N SER A 72 4.91 -23.36 5.87
CA SER A 72 4.16 -23.74 4.69
C SER A 72 3.94 -25.24 4.68
N SER A 73 2.84 -25.64 4.08
CA SER A 73 2.48 -27.03 3.95
C SER A 73 2.42 -27.38 2.50
N THR A 74 3.06 -28.52 2.13
CA THR A 74 3.06 -28.98 0.75
C THR A 74 2.07 -30.12 0.56
N GLY A 75 1.13 -30.26 1.47
CA GLY A 75 0.16 -31.32 1.36
C GLY A 75 -0.86 -31.09 0.26
N SER A 76 -1.63 -32.11 -0.02
CA SER A 76 -2.65 -32.07 -1.03
C SER A 76 -3.91 -31.34 -0.58
N THR A 77 -3.90 -30.80 0.61
CA THR A 77 -5.06 -30.10 1.14
C THR A 77 -5.18 -28.76 0.46
N THR A 78 -6.27 -28.56 -0.22
CA THR A 78 -6.51 -27.34 -0.97
C THR A 78 -7.42 -26.40 -0.21
N THR A 79 -7.34 -26.42 1.10
CA THR A 79 -8.18 -25.56 1.91
C THR A 79 -7.76 -24.11 1.69
N LYS A 80 -8.74 -23.26 1.47
CA LYS A 80 -8.50 -21.85 1.31
C LYS A 80 -7.94 -21.28 2.63
N PRO A 81 -6.89 -20.47 2.57
CA PRO A 81 -6.33 -19.91 3.81
C PRO A 81 -7.35 -19.00 4.52
N ASP A 82 -7.37 -19.08 5.82
CA ASP A 82 -8.20 -18.21 6.65
C ASP A 82 -7.47 -16.92 6.96
N ALA A 83 -8.21 -15.86 7.22
CA ALA A 83 -7.61 -14.61 7.65
C ALA A 83 -7.04 -14.78 9.05
N SER A 84 -5.81 -14.31 9.25
CA SER A 84 -5.22 -14.33 10.57
C SER A 84 -5.91 -13.32 11.49
N ARG A 85 -5.74 -13.51 12.79
CA ARG A 85 -6.27 -12.55 13.75
C ARG A 85 -5.68 -11.16 13.51
N GLN A 86 -4.40 -11.11 13.19
CA GLN A 86 -3.71 -9.85 12.93
C GLN A 86 -4.28 -9.15 11.69
N LEU A 87 -4.58 -9.93 10.64
CA LEU A 87 -5.18 -9.36 9.45
C LEU A 87 -6.56 -8.79 9.73
N LEU A 88 -7.37 -9.53 10.48
CA LEU A 88 -8.71 -9.05 10.82
C LEU A 88 -8.63 -7.76 11.65
N ALA A 89 -7.69 -7.69 12.58
CA ALA A 89 -7.49 -6.48 13.37
C ALA A 89 -7.07 -5.31 12.50
N ALA A 90 -6.19 -5.57 11.52
CA ALA A 90 -5.73 -4.52 10.61
C ALA A 90 -6.87 -3.99 9.75
N LEU A 91 -7.73 -4.87 9.25
CA LEU A 91 -8.87 -4.45 8.43
C LEU A 91 -9.89 -3.67 9.26
N SER A 92 -10.10 -4.08 10.50
CA SER A 92 -10.98 -3.32 11.40
C SER A 92 -10.42 -1.92 11.64
N GLN A 93 -9.11 -1.83 11.86
CA GLN A 93 -8.47 -0.53 12.07
C GLN A 93 -8.51 0.32 10.79
N ALA A 94 -8.38 -0.33 9.62
CA ALA A 94 -8.47 0.38 8.35
C ALA A 94 -9.83 1.07 8.20
N GLU A 95 -10.89 0.42 8.63
CA GLU A 95 -12.22 1.01 8.59
C GLU A 95 -12.30 2.24 9.49
N LYS A 96 -11.69 2.15 10.68
CA LYS A 96 -11.64 3.30 11.58
C LYS A 96 -10.87 4.46 10.98
N GLU A 97 -9.77 4.17 10.28
CA GLU A 97 -9.01 5.21 9.59
C GLU A 97 -9.86 5.87 8.51
N MET A 98 -10.59 5.07 7.76
CA MET A 98 -11.50 5.58 6.73
C MET A 98 -12.48 6.58 7.32
N HIS A 99 -13.15 6.19 8.41
CA HIS A 99 -14.13 7.07 9.05
C HIS A 99 -13.48 8.32 9.61
N ALA A 100 -12.31 8.18 10.24
CA ALA A 100 -11.62 9.32 10.82
C ALA A 100 -11.20 10.35 9.78
N MET A 101 -10.92 9.90 8.55
CA MET A 101 -10.54 10.79 7.47
C MET A 101 -11.74 11.35 6.70
N GLY A 102 -12.94 10.92 7.06
CA GLY A 102 -14.14 11.36 6.34
C GLY A 102 -14.30 10.75 4.98
N ASP A 103 -13.71 9.58 4.77
CA ASP A 103 -13.81 8.88 3.49
C ASP A 103 -14.99 7.91 3.48
N GLU A 104 -15.41 7.49 2.29
CA GLU A 104 -16.56 6.60 2.13
C GLU A 104 -16.18 5.17 1.80
N TYR A 105 -14.97 4.95 1.31
CA TYR A 105 -14.47 3.63 0.94
C TYR A 105 -13.16 3.38 1.66
N VAL A 106 -12.91 2.12 2.00
CA VAL A 106 -11.61 1.71 2.52
C VAL A 106 -10.67 1.58 1.32
N SER A 107 -9.64 2.39 1.30
CA SER A 107 -8.66 2.42 0.23
C SER A 107 -7.35 1.78 0.69
N THR A 108 -6.40 1.68 -0.22
CA THR A 108 -5.12 1.05 0.08
C THR A 108 -4.34 1.79 1.17
N GLU A 109 -4.43 3.13 1.23
CA GLU A 109 -3.74 3.86 2.31
C GLU A 109 -4.36 3.57 3.66
N HIS A 110 -5.69 3.40 3.73
CA HIS A 110 -6.32 3.01 4.99
C HIS A 110 -5.84 1.65 5.44
N MET A 111 -5.65 0.73 4.49
CA MET A 111 -5.16 -0.60 4.80
C MET A 111 -3.76 -0.56 5.37
N LEU A 112 -2.87 0.20 4.75
CA LEU A 112 -1.50 0.30 5.23
C LEU A 112 -1.45 0.91 6.63
N ILE A 113 -2.16 2.00 6.84
CA ILE A 113 -2.19 2.63 8.15
C ILE A 113 -2.81 1.69 9.17
N GLY A 114 -3.87 0.98 8.77
CA GLY A 114 -4.51 0.00 9.64
C GLY A 114 -3.57 -1.09 10.10
N ILE A 115 -2.72 -1.58 9.19
CA ILE A 115 -1.74 -2.61 9.55
C ILE A 115 -0.74 -2.06 10.57
N VAL A 116 -0.20 -0.87 10.31
CA VAL A 116 0.83 -0.31 11.20
C VAL A 116 0.22 0.10 12.54
N ALA A 117 -0.99 0.61 12.54
CA ALA A 117 -1.65 1.06 13.77
C ALA A 117 -2.17 -0.08 14.64
N SER A 118 -2.38 -1.26 14.08
CA SER A 118 -2.96 -2.39 14.80
C SER A 118 -1.91 -3.32 15.39
N ALA A 119 -0.70 -2.82 15.66
CA ALA A 119 0.33 -3.64 16.30
C ALA A 119 -0.26 -4.37 17.52
N PRO A 120 0.22 -5.60 17.83
CA PRO A 120 1.44 -6.22 17.29
C PRO A 120 1.17 -7.04 16.02
N ASN A 121 2.01 -6.87 15.04
CA ASN A 121 2.09 -7.76 13.89
C ASN A 121 3.45 -7.55 13.23
N ALA A 122 3.83 -8.50 12.38
CA ALA A 122 5.17 -8.48 11.79
C ALA A 122 5.43 -7.26 10.93
N VAL A 123 4.42 -6.80 10.20
CA VAL A 123 4.58 -5.62 9.34
C VAL A 123 4.79 -4.37 10.18
N ALA A 124 4.01 -4.23 11.27
CA ALA A 124 4.16 -3.08 12.16
C ALA A 124 5.57 -3.04 12.75
N ASP A 125 6.14 -4.22 13.08
CA ASP A 125 7.50 -4.31 13.60
C ASP A 125 8.51 -3.82 12.57
N ILE A 126 8.34 -4.22 11.31
CA ILE A 126 9.23 -3.79 10.24
C ILE A 126 9.16 -2.27 10.06
N PHE A 127 7.96 -1.72 10.04
CA PHE A 127 7.80 -0.27 9.90
C PHE A 127 8.41 0.48 11.08
N LYS A 128 8.26 -0.06 12.29
CA LYS A 128 8.85 0.56 13.47
C LYS A 128 10.37 0.58 13.37
N LYS A 129 10.95 -0.51 12.85
CA LYS A 129 12.40 -0.59 12.67
C LYS A 129 12.89 0.48 11.71
N HIS A 130 12.09 0.87 10.75
CA HIS A 130 12.42 1.93 9.79
C HIS A 130 11.93 3.30 10.24
N ASN A 131 11.51 3.43 11.48
CA ASN A 131 11.05 4.68 12.08
C ASN A 131 9.83 5.27 11.39
N VAL A 132 8.95 4.41 10.89
CA VAL A 132 7.69 4.84 10.29
C VAL A 132 6.55 4.50 11.22
N SER A 133 5.92 5.51 11.78
CA SER A 133 4.76 5.33 12.67
C SER A 133 3.48 5.48 11.87
N ALA A 134 2.38 5.02 12.47
CA ALA A 134 1.07 5.24 11.88
C ALA A 134 0.77 6.73 11.72
N ASP A 135 1.18 7.54 12.70
CA ASP A 135 0.97 8.98 12.61
C ASP A 135 1.73 9.60 11.45
N ALA A 136 2.97 9.16 11.22
CA ALA A 136 3.74 9.65 10.08
C ALA A 136 3.02 9.35 8.78
N LEU A 137 2.45 8.16 8.66
CA LEU A 137 1.70 7.78 7.47
C LEU A 137 0.43 8.62 7.33
N ARG A 138 -0.28 8.84 8.44
CA ARG A 138 -1.48 9.69 8.41
C ARG A 138 -1.16 11.09 7.95
N LYS A 139 -0.06 11.65 8.41
CA LYS A 139 0.35 12.99 8.02
C LYS A 139 0.76 13.08 6.56
N ALA A 140 1.22 11.98 6.00
CA ALA A 140 1.63 11.94 4.60
C ALA A 140 0.45 11.89 3.64
N VAL A 141 -0.72 11.46 4.10
CA VAL A 141 -1.89 11.25 3.23
C VAL A 141 -2.30 12.51 2.46
N PRO A 142 -2.44 13.68 3.09
CA PRO A 142 -2.85 14.87 2.33
C PRO A 142 -1.87 15.22 1.19
N THR A 143 -0.59 15.03 1.42
CA THR A 143 0.41 15.32 0.38
C THR A 143 0.22 14.39 -0.80
N VAL A 144 0.00 13.10 -0.55
CA VAL A 144 -0.16 12.12 -1.62
C VAL A 144 -1.48 12.32 -2.37
N ARG A 145 -2.54 12.65 -1.65
CA ARG A 145 -3.87 12.82 -2.23
C ARG A 145 -4.12 14.18 -2.86
N GLY A 146 -3.38 15.19 -2.46
CA GLY A 146 -3.66 16.56 -2.89
C GLY A 146 -5.01 17.07 -2.44
N GLY A 147 -5.48 16.61 -1.28
CA GLY A 147 -6.75 17.06 -0.73
C GLY A 147 -7.97 16.26 -1.16
N ALA A 148 -7.80 15.27 -2.02
CA ALA A 148 -8.92 14.46 -2.49
C ALA A 148 -9.45 13.56 -1.38
N LYS A 149 -10.73 13.21 -1.48
CA LYS A 149 -11.37 12.26 -0.57
C LYS A 149 -11.70 10.98 -1.33
N VAL A 150 -11.81 9.88 -0.61
CA VAL A 150 -12.13 8.59 -1.19
C VAL A 150 -13.65 8.47 -1.22
N THR A 151 -14.26 8.93 -2.30
CA THR A 151 -15.71 8.95 -2.46
C THR A 151 -16.17 8.07 -3.61
N SER A 152 -15.26 7.34 -4.24
CA SER A 152 -15.61 6.43 -5.33
C SER A 152 -14.72 5.20 -5.25
N PRO A 153 -15.11 4.10 -5.92
CA PRO A 153 -14.28 2.90 -5.92
C PRO A 153 -12.92 3.09 -6.60
N ASP A 154 -12.79 4.09 -7.46
CA ASP A 154 -11.56 4.31 -8.23
C ASP A 154 -10.82 5.57 -7.79
N ALA A 155 -11.06 6.02 -6.56
CA ALA A 155 -10.50 7.28 -6.09
C ALA A 155 -8.97 7.32 -6.17
N GLU A 156 -8.30 6.19 -5.82
CA GLU A 156 -6.84 6.17 -5.83
C GLU A 156 -6.26 6.41 -7.22
N GLY A 157 -6.98 5.99 -8.25
CA GLY A 157 -6.53 6.24 -9.61
C GLY A 157 -6.44 7.71 -9.94
N ASN A 158 -7.38 8.49 -9.41
CA ASN A 158 -7.41 9.91 -9.69
C ASN A 158 -6.29 10.67 -9.00
N TYR A 159 -6.09 10.47 -7.71
CA TYR A 159 -5.01 11.19 -7.05
C TYR A 159 -3.65 10.55 -7.33
N LYS A 160 -3.61 9.31 -7.75
CA LYS A 160 -2.38 8.70 -8.23
C LYS A 160 -1.85 9.43 -9.46
N ALA A 161 -2.74 9.82 -10.37
CA ALA A 161 -2.32 10.57 -11.55
C ALA A 161 -1.73 11.92 -11.16
N LEU A 162 -2.35 12.62 -10.22
CA LEU A 162 -1.85 13.91 -9.77
C LEU A 162 -0.51 13.75 -9.05
N GLU A 163 -0.44 12.78 -8.19
CA GLU A 163 0.76 12.52 -7.42
C GLU A 163 1.93 12.13 -8.31
N LYS A 164 1.68 11.28 -9.29
CA LYS A 164 2.72 10.85 -10.22
C LYS A 164 3.28 12.04 -11.00
N TYR A 165 2.41 12.92 -11.43
CA TYR A 165 2.82 14.10 -12.17
C TYR A 165 3.71 15.01 -11.29
N SER A 166 3.29 15.24 -10.07
CA SER A 166 4.04 16.08 -9.14
C SER A 166 5.40 15.48 -8.79
N VAL A 167 5.43 14.18 -8.56
CA VAL A 167 6.68 13.49 -8.23
C VAL A 167 7.67 13.58 -9.38
N ASP A 168 7.21 13.39 -10.61
CA ASP A 168 8.08 13.46 -11.76
C ASP A 168 8.72 14.83 -11.88
N MET A 169 7.96 15.88 -11.68
CA MET A 169 8.50 17.24 -11.76
C MET A 169 9.51 17.49 -10.65
N THR A 170 9.23 17.01 -9.45
CA THR A 170 10.13 17.18 -8.32
C THR A 170 11.43 16.43 -8.55
N ALA A 171 11.33 15.21 -9.05
CA ALA A 171 12.51 14.41 -9.32
C ALA A 171 13.40 15.07 -10.36
N ARG A 172 12.83 15.61 -11.42
CA ARG A 172 13.59 16.33 -12.43
C ARG A 172 14.32 17.53 -11.86
N ALA A 173 13.64 18.29 -11.01
CA ALA A 173 14.25 19.45 -10.40
C ALA A 173 15.41 19.06 -9.54
N ARG A 174 15.28 18.00 -8.76
CA ARG A 174 16.34 17.56 -7.87
C ARG A 174 17.56 17.05 -8.63
N GLU A 175 17.32 16.40 -9.75
CA GLU A 175 18.41 15.87 -10.56
C GLU A 175 19.05 16.90 -11.45
N GLY A 176 18.49 18.10 -11.51
CA GLY A 176 18.99 19.13 -12.40
C GLY A 176 18.80 18.77 -13.84
N LYS A 177 17.85 17.92 -14.14
CA LYS A 177 17.60 17.44 -15.49
C LYS A 177 16.37 18.06 -16.10
N LEU A 178 16.00 19.23 -15.69
CA LEU A 178 14.90 19.93 -16.33
C LEU A 178 15.40 20.44 -17.65
N ASP A 179 15.27 19.60 -18.64
CA ASP A 179 15.75 19.90 -19.96
C ASP A 179 14.52 20.17 -20.84
N PRO A 180 14.35 21.38 -21.30
CA PRO A 180 13.20 21.70 -22.13
C PRO A 180 13.17 20.90 -23.43
N VAL A 181 14.29 20.38 -23.84
CA VAL A 181 14.34 19.61 -25.07
C VAL A 181 13.73 18.25 -24.92
N SER A 182 13.99 17.72 -23.80
CA SER A 182 13.51 16.39 -23.64
C SER A 182 12.04 16.37 -23.45
N TYR A 183 11.65 16.98 -23.62
CA TYR A 183 10.49 16.75 -23.45
C TYR A 183 9.93 16.62 -24.48
N THR A 184 10.30 16.54 -25.08
CA THR A 184 9.85 16.30 -25.97
C THR A 184 9.59 15.18 -26.36
N HIS A 185 9.72 14.52 -26.27
CA HIS A 185 9.31 13.57 -26.52
C HIS A 185 8.24 13.37 -26.14
N LEU A 186 8.04 13.85 -25.85
CA LEU A 186 7.01 13.87 -25.55
C LEU A 186 6.34 14.67 -26.18
N THR A 187 6.47 15.02 -26.54
CA THR A 187 6.08 15.70 -27.09
C THR A 187 6.39 16.24 -27.96
N LEU A 188 6.71 16.08 -28.26
CA LEU A 188 7.18 16.44 -28.82
C LEU A 188 7.69 16.66 -29.33
N PRO A 189 7.89 16.52 -29.60
CA PRO A 189 8.70 16.71 -30.04
C PRO A 189 9.02 17.54 -30.50
N THR A 190 9.16 17.71 -30.57
CA THR A 190 9.38 18.46 -30.88
C THR A 190 9.92 18.93 -31.52
N SER A 191 9.96 18.81 -31.88
CA SER A 191 10.57 19.14 -32.44
C SER A 191 11.11 19.67 -32.62
#